data_4895a3775bd05f96cc4ae27ed2f76354
#
_entry.id   4895a3775bd05f96cc4ae27ed2f76354
#
_cell.length_a   1.000
_cell.length_b   1.000
_cell.length_c   1.000
_cell.angle_alpha   90.00
_cell.angle_beta   90.00
_cell.angle_gamma   90.00
#
_symmetry.space_group_name_H-M   'P 1'
#
loop_
_entity.id
_entity.type
_entity.pdbx_description
1 polymer ?
#
loop_
_entity_poly.entity_id
_entity_poly.type
_entity_poly.pdbx_seq_one_letter_code
_entity_poly.pdbx_strand_id
1 'polypeptide(L)'
;KFSDVAGVKYPGAYRQFLATIDVVNLDLGFILSFACIYRTDFYDRLLMATLGPAVVLAVLGCTYLVALGRNRTSPESVAAVKTRHLSVALLALFLVYATVSHTIFETFVCDTLDGGETYLRADYSLLCNTPLHTGFQVYAGLMVIVYPLGIPCVLGWWLYVNRDDLKRGEDRQSNPRLRPAADLWEPYTRERYYYEVVECFRRIALTGLAVFVYPDSSAQIAIVLLLATMFMVVSEILSPFSCPVEMWLYRTGHYVVFASMFLALLLRVDISDERERSQEVFSGVIVVAHAAMILVVVGQGLLIFVGWE
;
A
#
# COMPACT_ATOMS: atom_id res chain seq x y z
N LYS A 1 -5.47 -9.07 -1.12
CA LYS A 1 -5.80 -8.47 0.21
C LYS A 1 -7.19 -7.86 0.27
N PHE A 2 -7.66 -7.12 -0.76
CA PHE A 2 -9.04 -6.61 -0.76
C PHE A 2 -10.10 -7.74 -0.80
N SER A 3 -9.81 -8.84 -1.51
CA SER A 3 -10.70 -10.00 -1.58
C SER A 3 -10.99 -10.62 -0.23
N ASP A 4 -9.98 -10.65 0.62
CA ASP A 4 -10.06 -11.24 1.96
C ASP A 4 -10.88 -10.33 2.89
N VAL A 5 -10.77 -9.02 2.66
CA VAL A 5 -11.52 -7.99 3.40
C VAL A 5 -13.00 -7.97 3.00
N ALA A 6 -13.30 -8.14 1.70
CA ALA A 6 -14.68 -8.03 1.18
C ALA A 6 -15.48 -9.33 1.23
N GLY A 7 -14.91 -10.44 1.74
CA GLY A 7 -15.57 -11.75 1.81
C GLY A 7 -16.02 -12.31 0.44
N VAL A 8 -15.39 -11.86 -0.64
CA VAL A 8 -15.72 -12.29 -2.01
C VAL A 8 -15.13 -13.67 -2.28
N LYS A 9 -15.96 -14.65 -2.54
CA LYS A 9 -15.52 -15.98 -2.97
C LYS A 9 -15.18 -15.97 -4.46
N TYR A 10 -13.93 -15.75 -4.79
CA TYR A 10 -13.46 -15.82 -6.17
C TYR A 10 -13.41 -17.26 -6.69
N PRO A 11 -13.66 -17.48 -8.00
CA PRO A 11 -13.50 -18.77 -8.65
C PRO A 11 -12.06 -19.31 -8.52
N GLY A 12 -11.89 -20.65 -8.53
CA GLY A 12 -10.64 -21.34 -8.24
C GLY A 12 -9.46 -20.89 -9.10
N ALA A 13 -9.67 -20.67 -10.40
CA ALA A 13 -8.61 -20.22 -11.32
C ALA A 13 -8.07 -18.81 -10.95
N TYR A 14 -8.93 -17.88 -10.58
CA TYR A 14 -8.49 -16.54 -10.18
C TYR A 14 -7.80 -16.56 -8.82
N ARG A 15 -8.23 -17.42 -7.89
CA ARG A 15 -7.57 -17.61 -6.60
C ARG A 15 -6.15 -18.15 -6.76
N GLN A 16 -5.93 -19.12 -7.67
CA GLN A 16 -4.60 -19.64 -7.97
C GLN A 16 -3.70 -18.55 -8.59
N PHE A 17 -4.24 -17.75 -9.50
CA PHE A 17 -3.54 -16.62 -10.08
C PHE A 17 -3.12 -15.59 -9.02
N LEU A 18 -4.01 -15.21 -8.12
CA LEU A 18 -3.70 -14.31 -7.00
C LEU A 18 -2.63 -14.89 -6.09
N ALA A 19 -2.71 -16.19 -5.74
CA ALA A 19 -1.69 -16.85 -4.92
C ALA A 19 -0.30 -16.83 -5.58
N THR A 20 -0.24 -16.90 -6.91
CA THR A 20 1.03 -16.80 -7.65
C THR A 20 1.61 -15.38 -7.58
N ILE A 21 0.76 -14.35 -7.62
CA ILE A 21 1.19 -12.95 -7.56
C ILE A 21 1.48 -12.51 -6.11
N ASP A 22 0.89 -13.14 -5.11
CA ASP A 22 1.07 -12.82 -3.70
C ASP A 22 2.53 -12.95 -3.24
N VAL A 23 3.32 -13.77 -3.94
CA VAL A 23 4.78 -13.83 -3.78
C VAL A 23 5.45 -12.47 -4.04
N VAL A 24 4.88 -11.64 -4.92
CA VAL A 24 5.39 -10.30 -5.26
C VAL A 24 4.97 -9.24 -4.21
N ASN A 25 3.95 -9.52 -3.41
CA ASN A 25 3.41 -8.59 -2.41
C ASN A 25 4.29 -8.41 -1.17
N LEU A 26 5.59 -8.77 -1.22
CA LEU A 26 6.55 -8.59 -0.12
C LEU A 26 5.84 -8.70 1.24
N ASP A 27 5.14 -9.82 1.46
CA ASP A 27 4.52 -10.06 2.75
C ASP A 27 5.68 -10.20 3.76
N LEU A 28 5.84 -9.17 4.61
CA LEU A 28 6.87 -9.19 5.65
C LEU A 28 6.74 -10.46 6.53
N GLY A 29 5.53 -11.02 6.62
CA GLY A 29 5.30 -12.32 7.23
C GLY A 29 6.01 -13.48 6.52
N PHE A 30 6.17 -13.44 5.17
CA PHE A 30 6.92 -14.45 4.42
C PHE A 30 8.44 -14.25 4.57
N ILE A 31 8.92 -13.00 4.53
CA ILE A 31 10.34 -12.66 4.72
C ILE A 31 10.78 -12.96 6.16
N LEU A 32 9.89 -12.73 7.12
CA LEU A 32 10.08 -13.02 8.54
C LEU A 32 9.56 -14.41 8.93
N SER A 33 9.34 -15.33 7.98
CA SER A 33 8.86 -16.70 8.23
C SER A 33 9.88 -17.53 9.03
N PHE A 34 10.33 -17.01 10.15
CA PHE A 34 10.71 -17.82 11.31
C PHE A 34 9.51 -18.59 11.89
N ALA A 35 8.30 -18.43 11.30
CA ALA A 35 7.05 -19.08 11.66
C ALA A 35 7.08 -20.62 11.56
N CYS A 36 8.04 -21.19 10.85
CA CYS A 36 8.30 -22.63 10.92
C CYS A 36 8.86 -23.10 12.27
N ILE A 37 9.38 -22.17 13.09
CA ILE A 37 10.02 -22.47 14.39
C ILE A 37 9.13 -22.05 15.57
N TYR A 38 8.24 -21.05 15.37
CA TYR A 38 7.38 -20.51 16.42
C TYR A 38 5.94 -20.31 15.92
N ARG A 39 4.94 -20.77 16.67
CA ARG A 39 3.54 -20.47 16.37
C ARG A 39 3.28 -19.01 16.70
N THR A 40 3.30 -18.14 15.70
CA THR A 40 2.95 -16.73 15.81
C THR A 40 1.45 -16.57 15.64
N ASP A 41 0.79 -15.92 16.58
CA ASP A 41 -0.59 -15.47 16.46
C ASP A 41 -0.68 -14.10 15.76
N PHE A 42 -1.91 -13.60 15.59
CA PHE A 42 -2.12 -12.29 14.96
C PHE A 42 -1.45 -11.15 15.74
N TYR A 43 -1.43 -11.20 17.07
CA TYR A 43 -0.85 -10.15 17.88
C TYR A 43 0.67 -10.07 17.71
N ASP A 44 1.33 -11.20 17.59
CA ASP A 44 2.77 -11.25 17.28
C ASP A 44 3.03 -10.63 15.90
N ARG A 45 2.20 -10.93 14.89
CA ARG A 45 2.29 -10.31 13.56
C ARG A 45 2.09 -8.80 13.60
N LEU A 46 1.12 -8.32 14.36
CA LEU A 46 0.86 -6.90 14.57
C LEU A 46 2.07 -6.19 15.21
N LEU A 47 2.65 -6.78 16.26
CA LEU A 47 3.84 -6.24 16.91
C LEU A 47 5.05 -6.23 15.95
N MET A 48 5.28 -7.32 15.22
CA MET A 48 6.36 -7.38 14.24
C MET A 48 6.16 -6.35 13.11
N ALA A 49 4.93 -6.21 12.60
CA ALA A 49 4.61 -5.25 11.55
C ALA A 49 4.81 -3.80 12.00
N THR A 50 4.49 -3.48 13.24
CA THR A 50 4.59 -2.09 13.75
C THR A 50 5.97 -1.77 14.32
N LEU A 51 6.62 -2.69 15.04
CA LEU A 51 7.92 -2.47 15.64
C LEU A 51 9.08 -2.71 14.66
N GLY A 52 8.90 -3.63 13.69
CA GLY A 52 9.93 -3.97 12.71
C GLY A 52 10.47 -2.75 11.95
N PRO A 53 9.60 -1.92 11.33
CA PRO A 53 10.05 -0.70 10.66
C PRO A 53 10.75 0.28 11.59
N ALA A 54 10.28 0.40 12.83
CA ALA A 54 10.96 1.26 13.84
C ALA A 54 12.37 0.78 14.14
N VAL A 55 12.57 -0.53 14.26
CA VAL A 55 13.92 -1.14 14.45
C VAL A 55 14.79 -0.89 13.22
N VAL A 56 14.26 -1.07 12.00
CA VAL A 56 15.00 -0.78 10.76
C VAL A 56 15.43 0.68 10.71
N LEU A 57 14.53 1.61 11.04
CA LEU A 57 14.84 3.04 11.08
C LEU A 57 15.87 3.38 12.18
N ALA A 58 15.81 2.73 13.34
CA ALA A 58 16.80 2.89 14.41
C ALA A 58 18.19 2.42 13.95
N VAL A 59 18.28 1.26 13.28
CA VAL A 59 19.54 0.75 12.72
C VAL A 59 20.08 1.69 11.63
N LEU A 60 19.21 2.18 10.73
CA LEU A 60 19.61 3.19 9.74
C LEU A 60 20.10 4.49 10.40
N GLY A 61 19.46 4.92 11.48
CA GLY A 61 19.90 6.08 12.27
C GLY A 61 21.27 5.86 12.91
N CYS A 62 21.50 4.69 13.49
CA CYS A 62 22.82 4.32 14.07
C CYS A 62 23.91 4.30 12.98
N THR A 63 23.64 3.66 11.83
CA THR A 63 24.62 3.63 10.71
C THR A 63 24.88 5.02 10.15
N TYR A 64 23.85 5.88 10.09
CA TYR A 64 24.00 7.29 9.70
C TYR A 64 24.94 8.04 10.66
N LEU A 65 24.74 7.91 11.99
CA LEU A 65 25.58 8.57 12.98
C LEU A 65 27.04 8.10 12.90
N VAL A 66 27.27 6.80 12.71
CA VAL A 66 28.62 6.23 12.52
C VAL A 66 29.24 6.76 11.23
N ALA A 67 28.48 6.77 10.11
CA ALA A 67 28.97 7.28 8.84
C ALA A 67 29.29 8.79 8.90
N LEU A 68 28.49 9.57 9.63
CA LEU A 68 28.71 10.98 9.86
C LEU A 68 29.99 11.22 10.67
N GLY A 69 30.24 10.39 11.70
CA GLY A 69 31.46 10.45 12.49
C GLY A 69 32.73 10.18 11.68
N ARG A 70 32.65 9.26 10.70
CA ARG A 70 33.77 8.88 9.82
C ARG A 70 34.04 9.89 8.70
N ASN A 71 33.00 10.57 8.20
CA ASN A 71 33.09 11.45 7.02
C ASN A 71 33.04 12.95 7.36
N ARG A 72 33.45 13.34 8.56
CA ARG A 72 33.42 14.74 9.02
C ARG A 72 34.30 15.72 8.24
N THR A 73 35.18 15.22 7.37
CA THR A 73 36.24 16.00 6.74
C THR A 73 35.81 16.83 5.52
N SER A 74 34.71 16.47 4.84
CA SER A 74 34.22 17.27 3.71
C SER A 74 32.69 17.46 3.74
N PRO A 75 32.20 18.69 3.47
CA PRO A 75 30.75 18.97 3.43
C PRO A 75 30.00 18.11 2.39
N GLU A 76 30.66 17.81 1.25
CA GLU A 76 30.08 17.00 0.17
C GLU A 76 29.85 15.55 0.61
N SER A 77 30.80 14.95 1.33
CA SER A 77 30.65 13.57 1.83
C SER A 77 29.53 13.48 2.87
N VAL A 78 29.39 14.48 3.74
CA VAL A 78 28.29 14.56 4.72
C VAL A 78 26.93 14.66 3.99
N ALA A 79 26.81 15.48 2.96
CA ALA A 79 25.60 15.61 2.17
C ALA A 79 25.23 14.29 1.45
N ALA A 80 26.21 13.61 0.86
CA ALA A 80 26.02 12.31 0.20
C ALA A 80 25.55 11.22 1.18
N VAL A 81 26.17 11.13 2.38
CA VAL A 81 25.76 10.20 3.44
C VAL A 81 24.29 10.47 3.87
N LYS A 82 23.96 11.75 4.10
CA LYS A 82 22.59 12.15 4.48
C LYS A 82 21.58 11.74 3.41
N THR A 83 21.86 12.07 2.16
CA THR A 83 20.97 11.74 1.03
C THR A 83 20.72 10.24 0.95
N ARG A 84 21.78 9.43 0.97
CA ARG A 84 21.66 7.97 0.86
C ARG A 84 20.83 7.36 1.99
N HIS A 85 21.07 7.74 3.24
CA HIS A 85 20.34 7.19 4.38
C HIS A 85 18.87 7.63 4.39
N LEU A 86 18.59 8.89 4.01
CA LEU A 86 17.22 9.37 3.97
C LEU A 86 16.43 8.73 2.82
N SER A 87 17.02 8.57 1.62
CA SER A 87 16.36 7.85 0.51
C SER A 87 16.05 6.40 0.89
N VAL A 88 16.99 5.70 1.52
CA VAL A 88 16.74 4.32 1.99
C VAL A 88 15.65 4.28 3.06
N ALA A 89 15.63 5.23 4.00
CA ALA A 89 14.60 5.30 5.03
C ALA A 89 13.21 5.58 4.44
N LEU A 90 13.11 6.49 3.48
CA LEU A 90 11.86 6.80 2.78
C LEU A 90 11.37 5.59 1.98
N LEU A 91 12.25 4.95 1.21
CA LEU A 91 11.93 3.74 0.46
C LEU A 91 11.40 2.63 1.40
N ALA A 92 12.09 2.39 2.52
CA ALA A 92 11.65 1.41 3.51
C ALA A 92 10.27 1.75 4.08
N LEU A 93 10.01 3.01 4.42
CA LEU A 93 8.69 3.47 4.89
C LEU A 93 7.60 3.25 3.83
N PHE A 94 7.87 3.56 2.55
CA PHE A 94 6.91 3.34 1.46
C PHE A 94 6.56 1.87 1.28
N LEU A 95 7.57 0.99 1.30
CA LEU A 95 7.37 -0.44 1.12
C LEU A 95 6.48 -1.05 2.21
N VAL A 96 6.67 -0.62 3.46
CA VAL A 96 5.93 -1.19 4.60
C VAL A 96 4.61 -0.47 4.91
N TYR A 97 4.45 0.78 4.46
CA TYR A 97 3.33 1.65 4.82
C TYR A 97 1.96 1.01 4.61
N ALA A 98 1.70 0.50 3.42
CA ALA A 98 0.41 -0.09 3.09
C ALA A 98 0.15 -1.40 3.87
N THR A 99 1.17 -2.25 3.99
CA THR A 99 1.06 -3.53 4.69
C THR A 99 0.86 -3.34 6.19
N VAL A 100 1.66 -2.46 6.81
CA VAL A 100 1.53 -2.14 8.24
C VAL A 100 0.16 -1.52 8.54
N SER A 101 -0.27 -0.55 7.72
CA SER A 101 -1.57 0.09 7.88
C SER A 101 -2.72 -0.92 7.77
N HIS A 102 -2.65 -1.86 6.83
CA HIS A 102 -3.63 -2.92 6.68
C HIS A 102 -3.71 -3.81 7.93
N THR A 103 -2.56 -4.32 8.41
CA THR A 103 -2.51 -5.16 9.62
C THR A 103 -3.05 -4.43 10.87
N ILE A 104 -2.76 -3.13 11.00
CA ILE A 104 -3.34 -2.30 12.07
C ILE A 104 -4.87 -2.29 11.98
N PHE A 105 -5.44 -2.10 10.78
CA PHE A 105 -6.89 -2.06 10.60
C PHE A 105 -7.56 -3.42 10.81
N GLU A 106 -6.91 -4.52 10.43
CA GLU A 106 -7.41 -5.88 10.68
C GLU A 106 -7.68 -6.17 12.16
N THR A 107 -6.97 -5.50 13.09
CA THR A 107 -7.19 -5.64 14.53
C THR A 107 -8.61 -5.28 14.99
N PHE A 108 -9.30 -4.45 14.23
CA PHE A 108 -10.65 -3.98 14.59
C PHE A 108 -11.78 -4.80 13.96
N VAL A 109 -11.47 -5.80 13.15
CA VAL A 109 -12.47 -6.55 12.39
C VAL A 109 -12.72 -7.89 13.07
N CYS A 110 -13.92 -8.03 13.60
CA CYS A 110 -14.36 -9.23 14.27
C CYS A 110 -15.62 -9.78 13.60
N ASP A 111 -15.72 -11.11 13.51
CA ASP A 111 -16.86 -11.84 12.99
C ASP A 111 -17.59 -12.57 14.12
N THR A 112 -18.92 -12.49 14.14
CA THR A 112 -19.74 -13.27 15.07
C THR A 112 -20.12 -14.57 14.37
N LEU A 113 -19.74 -15.71 14.96
CA LEU A 113 -20.10 -17.04 14.48
C LEU A 113 -21.42 -17.51 15.04
N ASP A 114 -21.99 -18.59 14.48
CA ASP A 114 -23.32 -19.13 14.84
C ASP A 114 -23.49 -19.49 16.34
N GLY A 115 -22.39 -19.64 17.08
CA GLY A 115 -22.36 -19.82 18.53
C GLY A 115 -22.51 -18.54 19.37
N GLY A 116 -22.61 -17.36 18.74
CA GLY A 116 -22.70 -16.07 19.43
C GLY A 116 -21.35 -15.52 19.93
N GLU A 117 -20.27 -16.25 19.77
CA GLU A 117 -18.92 -15.80 20.08
C GLU A 117 -18.34 -14.99 18.92
N THR A 118 -17.53 -13.97 19.25
CA THR A 118 -16.94 -13.04 18.29
C THR A 118 -15.46 -13.29 18.20
N TYR A 119 -14.99 -13.63 17.00
CA TYR A 119 -13.59 -13.95 16.70
C TYR A 119 -12.93 -12.89 15.82
N LEU A 120 -11.63 -12.74 15.95
CA LEU A 120 -10.85 -11.87 15.08
C LEU A 120 -10.81 -12.47 13.67
N ARG A 121 -11.27 -11.71 12.64
CA ARG A 121 -11.30 -12.18 11.25
C ARG A 121 -9.94 -12.61 10.72
N ALA A 122 -8.87 -11.89 11.08
CA ALA A 122 -7.51 -12.18 10.67
C ALA A 122 -6.93 -13.44 11.32
N ASP A 123 -7.56 -13.93 12.43
CA ASP A 123 -7.14 -15.12 13.16
C ASP A 123 -8.29 -15.66 14.04
N TYR A 124 -9.04 -16.62 13.52
CA TYR A 124 -10.18 -17.22 14.23
C TYR A 124 -9.79 -18.03 15.47
N SER A 125 -8.52 -18.13 15.85
CA SER A 125 -8.11 -18.68 17.14
C SER A 125 -8.24 -17.67 18.28
N LEU A 126 -8.46 -16.38 17.98
CA LEU A 126 -8.50 -15.27 18.92
C LEU A 126 -9.91 -14.71 19.08
N LEU A 127 -10.38 -14.67 20.35
CA LEU A 127 -11.65 -14.08 20.73
C LEU A 127 -11.55 -12.56 20.86
N CYS A 128 -12.48 -11.83 20.24
CA CYS A 128 -12.53 -10.37 20.31
C CYS A 128 -13.00 -9.83 21.67
N ASN A 129 -13.90 -10.56 22.38
CA ASN A 129 -14.48 -10.10 23.63
C ASN A 129 -13.58 -10.42 24.85
N THR A 130 -12.28 -10.15 24.75
CA THR A 130 -11.30 -10.40 25.81
C THR A 130 -10.59 -9.12 26.22
N PRO A 131 -10.17 -8.98 27.50
CA PRO A 131 -9.36 -7.82 27.93
C PRO A 131 -8.05 -7.70 27.16
N LEU A 132 -7.47 -8.82 26.74
CA LEU A 132 -6.26 -8.86 25.92
C LEU A 132 -6.50 -8.20 24.56
N HIS A 133 -7.57 -8.58 23.86
CA HIS A 133 -7.93 -8.00 22.57
C HIS A 133 -8.21 -6.48 22.69
N THR A 134 -8.94 -6.08 23.73
CA THR A 134 -9.16 -4.64 24.01
C THR A 134 -7.84 -3.88 24.18
N GLY A 135 -6.86 -4.47 24.86
CA GLY A 135 -5.53 -3.89 24.97
C GLY A 135 -4.84 -3.71 23.61
N PHE A 136 -4.93 -4.72 22.74
CA PHE A 136 -4.40 -4.63 21.38
C PHE A 136 -5.19 -3.67 20.48
N GLN A 137 -6.48 -3.50 20.66
CA GLN A 137 -7.25 -2.47 19.97
C GLN A 137 -6.80 -1.06 20.36
N VAL A 138 -6.51 -0.79 21.64
CA VAL A 138 -5.95 0.48 22.09
C VAL A 138 -4.57 0.71 21.48
N TYR A 139 -3.71 -0.32 21.50
CA TYR A 139 -2.40 -0.28 20.86
C TYR A 139 -2.52 0.01 19.36
N ALA A 140 -3.38 -0.71 18.64
CA ALA A 140 -3.64 -0.50 17.23
C ALA A 140 -4.16 0.91 16.94
N GLY A 141 -5.05 1.45 17.80
CA GLY A 141 -5.55 2.83 17.70
C GLY A 141 -4.44 3.86 17.80
N LEU A 142 -3.47 3.67 18.70
CA LEU A 142 -2.27 4.52 18.76
C LEU A 142 -1.41 4.38 17.49
N MET A 143 -1.27 3.16 16.97
CA MET A 143 -0.51 2.91 15.74
C MET A 143 -1.19 3.48 14.49
N VAL A 144 -2.52 3.65 14.47
CA VAL A 144 -3.24 4.40 13.41
C VAL A 144 -2.73 5.84 13.32
N ILE A 145 -2.48 6.48 14.46
CA ILE A 145 -1.96 7.85 14.49
C ILE A 145 -0.51 7.89 13.97
N VAL A 146 0.30 6.87 14.27
CA VAL A 146 1.73 6.82 13.87
C VAL A 146 1.90 6.50 12.39
N TYR A 147 1.28 5.42 11.90
CA TYR A 147 1.48 4.91 10.54
C TYR A 147 0.49 5.49 9.53
N PRO A 148 -0.81 5.13 9.53
CA PRO A 148 -1.76 5.60 8.53
C PRO A 148 -1.87 7.12 8.42
N LEU A 149 -1.85 7.83 9.55
CA LEU A 149 -1.97 9.28 9.58
C LEU A 149 -0.62 9.98 9.67
N GLY A 150 0.28 9.51 10.52
CA GLY A 150 1.54 10.17 10.83
C GLY A 150 2.48 10.25 9.63
N ILE A 151 2.65 9.16 8.89
CA ILE A 151 3.53 9.14 7.72
C ILE A 151 3.09 10.15 6.66
N PRO A 152 1.83 10.13 6.14
CA PRO A 152 1.39 11.13 5.16
C PRO A 152 1.45 12.56 5.69
N CYS A 153 1.16 12.78 6.97
CA CYS A 153 1.26 14.11 7.57
C CYS A 153 2.71 14.62 7.60
N VAL A 154 3.68 13.78 7.96
CA VAL A 154 5.11 14.15 7.98
C VAL A 154 5.60 14.43 6.56
N LEU A 155 5.26 13.58 5.58
CA LEU A 155 5.61 13.78 4.19
C LEU A 155 4.98 15.07 3.63
N GLY A 156 3.70 15.28 3.88
CA GLY A 156 2.97 16.48 3.46
C GLY A 156 3.53 17.75 4.10
N TRP A 157 3.87 17.71 5.38
CA TRP A 157 4.52 18.83 6.07
C TRP A 157 5.89 19.13 5.46
N TRP A 158 6.71 18.11 5.19
CA TRP A 158 8.01 18.31 4.56
C TRP A 158 7.89 18.93 3.16
N LEU A 159 6.96 18.44 2.33
CA LEU A 159 6.66 18.99 1.01
C LEU A 159 6.16 20.44 1.11
N TYR A 160 5.31 20.74 2.07
CA TYR A 160 4.77 22.08 2.30
C TYR A 160 5.85 23.10 2.71
N VAL A 161 6.76 22.71 3.60
CA VAL A 161 7.88 23.57 4.03
C VAL A 161 8.83 23.87 2.86
N ASN A 162 9.06 22.92 1.96
CA ASN A 162 9.95 23.07 0.82
C ASN A 162 9.23 23.48 -0.48
N ARG A 163 7.95 23.88 -0.41
CA ARG A 163 7.10 24.16 -1.58
C ARG A 163 7.67 25.21 -2.55
N ASP A 164 8.33 26.22 -2.02
CA ASP A 164 8.86 27.33 -2.82
C ASP A 164 10.06 26.87 -3.66
N ASP A 165 10.91 26.02 -3.10
CA ASP A 165 12.02 25.39 -3.82
C ASP A 165 11.51 24.32 -4.81
N LEU A 166 10.48 23.56 -4.46
CA LEU A 166 9.87 22.55 -5.33
C LEU A 166 9.18 23.12 -6.56
N LYS A 167 8.69 24.37 -6.49
CA LYS A 167 8.09 25.09 -7.61
C LYS A 167 9.09 25.81 -8.49
N ARG A 168 10.32 26.07 -8.01
CA ARG A 168 11.40 26.72 -8.76
C ARG A 168 11.95 25.76 -9.82
N GLY A 169 11.77 26.06 -11.07
CA GLY A 169 12.23 25.50 -12.32
C GLY A 169 13.36 24.45 -12.31
N GLU A 170 14.37 24.65 -13.15
CA GLU A 170 15.49 23.72 -13.37
C GLU A 170 16.38 23.51 -12.13
N ASP A 171 16.38 24.45 -11.19
CA ASP A 171 17.15 24.37 -9.95
C ASP A 171 16.65 23.30 -8.96
N ARG A 172 15.44 22.74 -9.20
CA ARG A 172 14.83 21.73 -8.31
C ARG A 172 15.70 20.46 -8.20
N GLN A 173 16.24 19.97 -9.31
CA GLN A 173 17.04 18.75 -9.35
C GLN A 173 18.46 18.95 -8.80
N SER A 174 19.01 20.15 -8.93
CA SER A 174 20.33 20.50 -8.40
C SER A 174 20.33 20.90 -6.93
N ASN A 175 19.15 21.15 -6.33
CA ASN A 175 19.03 21.62 -4.96
C ASN A 175 19.41 20.52 -3.93
N PRO A 176 20.51 20.68 -3.17
CA PRO A 176 20.96 19.68 -2.19
C PRO A 176 19.96 19.38 -1.06
N ARG A 177 19.00 20.31 -0.79
CA ARG A 177 17.98 20.15 0.25
C ARG A 177 16.86 19.23 -0.21
N LEU A 178 16.53 19.22 -1.50
CA LEU A 178 15.43 18.44 -2.07
C LEU A 178 15.86 17.03 -2.46
N ARG A 179 17.12 16.86 -2.86
CA ARG A 179 17.69 15.61 -3.37
C ARG A 179 17.49 14.40 -2.46
N PRO A 180 17.59 14.51 -1.11
CA PRO A 180 17.37 13.37 -0.22
C PRO A 180 15.97 12.77 -0.28
N ALA A 181 14.96 13.50 -0.72
CA ALA A 181 13.58 13.08 -0.82
C ALA A 181 13.06 13.15 -2.28
N ALA A 182 13.96 12.95 -3.25
CA ALA A 182 13.65 13.02 -4.68
C ALA A 182 12.49 12.11 -5.06
N ASP A 183 12.46 10.89 -4.51
CA ASP A 183 11.40 9.89 -4.76
C ASP A 183 9.99 10.38 -4.44
N LEU A 184 9.84 11.40 -3.56
CA LEU A 184 8.55 11.97 -3.16
C LEU A 184 7.96 12.95 -4.19
N TRP A 185 8.80 13.58 -5.00
CA TRP A 185 8.36 14.70 -5.84
C TRP A 185 8.84 14.62 -7.28
N GLU A 186 9.92 13.88 -7.56
CA GLU A 186 10.55 13.82 -8.89
C GLU A 186 9.61 13.27 -9.98
N PRO A 187 8.81 12.22 -9.74
CA PRO A 187 7.87 11.69 -10.73
C PRO A 187 6.78 12.70 -11.11
N TYR A 188 6.51 13.69 -10.24
CA TYR A 188 5.36 14.57 -10.38
C TYR A 188 5.71 15.92 -11.01
N THR A 189 4.72 16.53 -11.66
CA THR A 189 4.81 17.88 -12.19
C THR A 189 5.06 18.89 -11.08
N ARG A 190 5.64 20.06 -11.42
CA ARG A 190 5.96 21.12 -10.45
C ARG A 190 4.74 21.63 -9.67
N GLU A 191 3.58 21.61 -10.30
CA GLU A 191 2.33 22.04 -9.68
C GLU A 191 1.74 20.96 -8.77
N ARG A 192 2.08 19.67 -9.00
CA ARG A 192 1.53 18.51 -8.32
C ARG A 192 2.54 17.78 -7.42
N TYR A 193 3.60 18.46 -6.99
CA TYR A 193 4.66 17.94 -6.13
C TYR A 193 4.15 17.21 -4.86
N TYR A 194 2.94 17.52 -4.42
CA TYR A 194 2.29 16.95 -3.24
C TYR A 194 1.52 15.64 -3.52
N TYR A 195 1.51 15.16 -4.76
CA TYR A 195 0.62 14.07 -5.17
C TYR A 195 0.92 12.75 -4.46
N GLU A 196 2.14 12.51 -4.00
CA GLU A 196 2.47 11.33 -3.21
C GLU A 196 1.65 11.23 -1.91
N VAL A 197 1.30 12.37 -1.29
CA VAL A 197 0.42 12.40 -0.12
C VAL A 197 -1.00 11.97 -0.50
N VAL A 198 -1.49 12.39 -1.67
CA VAL A 198 -2.79 11.95 -2.21
C VAL A 198 -2.78 10.44 -2.45
N GLU A 199 -1.67 9.92 -2.97
CA GLU A 199 -1.47 8.48 -3.20
C GLU A 199 -1.46 7.68 -1.90
N CYS A 200 -0.84 8.19 -0.85
CA CYS A 200 -0.91 7.59 0.49
C CYS A 200 -2.36 7.51 0.99
N PHE A 201 -3.13 8.59 0.86
CA PHE A 201 -4.55 8.59 1.24
C PHE A 201 -5.38 7.63 0.39
N ARG A 202 -5.12 7.56 -0.92
CA ARG A 202 -5.80 6.60 -1.81
C ARG A 202 -5.58 5.16 -1.34
N ARG A 203 -4.32 4.80 -1.04
CA ARG A 203 -3.97 3.45 -0.57
C ARG A 203 -4.71 3.12 0.73
N ILE A 204 -4.72 4.01 1.71
CA ILE A 204 -5.46 3.80 2.97
C ILE A 204 -6.96 3.69 2.72
N ALA A 205 -7.53 4.59 1.91
CA ALA A 205 -8.97 4.59 1.66
C ALA A 205 -9.44 3.28 1.02
N LEU A 206 -8.68 2.76 0.06
CA LEU A 206 -9.05 1.55 -0.67
C LEU A 206 -8.73 0.25 0.08
N THR A 207 -7.74 0.24 0.98
CA THR A 207 -7.33 -0.99 1.68
C THR A 207 -7.69 -0.99 3.16
N GLY A 208 -7.61 0.13 3.83
CA GLY A 208 -7.79 0.24 5.28
C GLY A 208 -9.21 0.65 5.67
N LEU A 209 -9.69 1.81 5.17
CA LEU A 209 -11.02 2.29 5.55
C LEU A 209 -12.15 1.40 5.02
N ALA A 210 -11.91 0.71 3.90
CA ALA A 210 -12.85 -0.25 3.34
C ALA A 210 -13.25 -1.35 4.34
N VAL A 211 -12.35 -1.72 5.24
CA VAL A 211 -12.58 -2.76 6.26
C VAL A 211 -13.68 -2.39 7.24
N PHE A 212 -13.85 -1.09 7.53
CA PHE A 212 -14.84 -0.60 8.50
C PHE A 212 -16.23 -0.38 7.92
N VAL A 213 -16.38 -0.44 6.59
CA VAL A 213 -17.66 -0.13 5.93
C VAL A 213 -18.43 -1.40 5.67
N TYR A 214 -19.46 -1.65 6.46
CA TYR A 214 -20.38 -2.79 6.31
C TYR A 214 -19.67 -4.09 5.89
N PRO A 215 -18.85 -4.69 6.77
CA PRO A 215 -18.07 -5.87 6.45
C PRO A 215 -18.91 -6.98 5.79
N ASP A 216 -18.33 -7.67 4.80
CA ASP A 216 -18.96 -8.77 4.04
C ASP A 216 -20.27 -8.42 3.31
N SER A 217 -20.51 -7.15 3.01
CA SER A 217 -21.69 -6.71 2.29
C SER A 217 -21.39 -6.27 0.84
N SER A 218 -22.41 -6.36 -0.02
CA SER A 218 -22.35 -5.75 -1.35
C SER A 218 -22.13 -4.24 -1.29
N ALA A 219 -22.61 -3.59 -0.21
CA ALA A 219 -22.42 -2.16 0.03
C ALA A 219 -20.93 -1.81 0.22
N GLN A 220 -20.14 -2.65 0.90
CA GLN A 220 -18.71 -2.46 1.05
C GLN A 220 -18.02 -2.36 -0.32
N ILE A 221 -18.30 -3.34 -1.20
CA ILE A 221 -17.69 -3.37 -2.54
C ILE A 221 -18.14 -2.17 -3.37
N ALA A 222 -19.43 -1.79 -3.29
CA ALA A 222 -19.96 -0.62 -4.00
C ALA A 222 -19.29 0.68 -3.53
N ILE A 223 -19.08 0.88 -2.23
CA ILE A 223 -18.39 2.07 -1.70
C ILE A 223 -16.94 2.11 -2.13
N VAL A 224 -16.23 0.98 -2.09
CA VAL A 224 -14.83 0.92 -2.58
C VAL A 224 -14.75 1.19 -4.07
N LEU A 225 -15.71 0.69 -4.87
CA LEU A 225 -15.81 1.00 -6.29
C LEU A 225 -16.02 2.50 -6.54
N LEU A 226 -16.90 3.15 -5.76
CA LEU A 226 -17.10 4.60 -5.84
C LEU A 226 -15.84 5.37 -5.46
N LEU A 227 -15.14 4.97 -4.39
CA LEU A 227 -13.86 5.56 -4.01
C LEU A 227 -12.79 5.38 -5.08
N ALA A 228 -12.66 4.18 -5.65
CA ALA A 228 -11.73 3.91 -6.74
C ALA A 228 -12.02 4.78 -7.96
N THR A 229 -13.31 4.93 -8.32
CA THR A 229 -13.75 5.80 -9.40
C THR A 229 -13.43 7.28 -9.11
N MET A 230 -13.69 7.73 -7.89
CA MET A 230 -13.35 9.09 -7.47
C MET A 230 -11.85 9.37 -7.61
N PHE A 231 -10.99 8.49 -7.12
CA PHE A 231 -9.53 8.66 -7.26
C PHE A 231 -9.07 8.58 -8.71
N MET A 232 -9.70 7.75 -9.54
CA MET A 232 -9.45 7.70 -10.98
C MET A 232 -9.76 9.05 -11.63
N VAL A 233 -10.94 9.64 -11.36
CA VAL A 233 -11.33 10.97 -11.88
C VAL A 233 -10.38 12.06 -11.38
N VAL A 234 -10.01 12.04 -10.11
CA VAL A 234 -9.05 12.99 -9.53
C VAL A 234 -7.70 12.90 -10.24
N SER A 235 -7.22 11.68 -10.54
CA SER A 235 -5.96 11.48 -11.25
C SER A 235 -5.99 12.01 -12.70
N GLU A 236 -7.11 11.87 -13.38
CA GLU A 236 -7.28 12.40 -14.74
C GLU A 236 -7.31 13.94 -14.75
N ILE A 237 -8.04 14.57 -13.81
CA ILE A 237 -8.11 16.03 -13.69
C ILE A 237 -6.75 16.63 -13.32
N LEU A 238 -6.05 16.00 -12.39
CA LEU A 238 -4.78 16.52 -11.89
C LEU A 238 -3.61 16.23 -12.82
N SER A 239 -3.64 15.13 -13.59
CA SER A 239 -2.55 14.66 -14.47
C SER A 239 -1.17 14.83 -13.80
N PRO A 240 -0.91 14.11 -12.68
CA PRO A 240 0.16 14.49 -11.77
C PRO A 240 1.58 14.17 -12.27
N PHE A 241 1.74 13.14 -13.12
CA PHE A 241 3.05 12.67 -13.56
C PHE A 241 3.68 13.54 -14.62
N SER A 242 5.00 13.72 -14.53
CA SER A 242 5.79 14.46 -15.52
C SER A 242 6.06 13.64 -16.78
N CYS A 243 6.21 12.31 -16.62
CA CYS A 243 6.46 11.38 -17.72
C CYS A 243 5.14 10.82 -18.27
N PRO A 244 4.89 10.90 -19.60
CA PRO A 244 3.68 10.34 -20.20
C PRO A 244 3.53 8.83 -19.99
N VAL A 245 4.64 8.09 -19.95
CA VAL A 245 4.65 6.63 -19.74
C VAL A 245 4.18 6.28 -18.33
N GLU A 246 4.67 7.00 -17.31
CA GLU A 246 4.24 6.81 -15.92
C GLU A 246 2.76 7.14 -15.76
N MET A 247 2.28 8.23 -16.39
CA MET A 247 0.87 8.57 -16.36
C MET A 247 0.00 7.50 -17.03
N TRP A 248 0.45 6.93 -18.14
CA TRP A 248 -0.26 5.86 -18.81
C TRP A 248 -0.32 4.58 -17.97
N LEU A 249 0.79 4.18 -17.34
CA LEU A 249 0.83 3.05 -16.40
C LEU A 249 -0.11 3.24 -15.22
N TYR A 250 -0.09 4.44 -14.66
CA TYR A 250 -0.93 4.78 -13.53
C TYR A 250 -2.43 4.71 -13.89
N ARG A 251 -2.81 5.23 -15.05
CA ARG A 251 -4.18 5.11 -15.61
C ARG A 251 -4.60 3.65 -15.79
N THR A 252 -3.73 2.86 -16.39
CA THR A 252 -3.99 1.44 -16.60
C THR A 252 -4.23 0.72 -15.27
N GLY A 253 -3.43 1.02 -14.25
CA GLY A 253 -3.64 0.51 -12.90
C GLY A 253 -5.01 0.87 -12.32
N HIS A 254 -5.47 2.10 -12.51
CA HIS A 254 -6.81 2.53 -12.07
C HIS A 254 -7.93 1.77 -12.80
N TYR A 255 -7.82 1.58 -14.13
CA TYR A 255 -8.80 0.81 -14.89
C TYR A 255 -8.87 -0.65 -14.45
N VAL A 256 -7.74 -1.27 -14.13
CA VAL A 256 -7.71 -2.65 -13.62
C VAL A 256 -8.34 -2.74 -12.23
N VAL A 257 -8.06 -1.80 -11.33
CA VAL A 257 -8.70 -1.75 -10.01
C VAL A 257 -10.21 -1.57 -10.17
N PHE A 258 -10.65 -0.63 -11.00
CA PHE A 258 -12.07 -0.40 -11.28
C PHE A 258 -12.76 -1.68 -11.82
N ALA A 259 -12.18 -2.30 -12.85
CA ALA A 259 -12.72 -3.52 -13.46
C ALA A 259 -12.81 -4.66 -12.44
N SER A 260 -11.77 -4.84 -11.62
CA SER A 260 -11.74 -5.87 -10.57
C SER A 260 -12.83 -5.66 -9.52
N MET A 261 -13.02 -4.41 -9.05
CA MET A 261 -14.05 -4.08 -8.07
C MET A 261 -15.45 -4.21 -8.66
N PHE A 262 -15.64 -3.79 -9.92
CA PHE A 262 -16.91 -3.93 -10.62
C PHE A 262 -17.30 -5.40 -10.80
N LEU A 263 -16.35 -6.25 -11.23
CA LEU A 263 -16.59 -7.68 -11.35
C LEU A 263 -16.82 -8.36 -10.00
N ALA A 264 -16.11 -7.94 -8.95
CA ALA A 264 -16.35 -8.42 -7.59
C ALA A 264 -17.76 -8.07 -7.11
N LEU A 265 -18.25 -6.87 -7.44
CA LEU A 265 -19.62 -6.46 -7.14
C LEU A 265 -20.66 -7.33 -7.90
N LEU A 266 -20.46 -7.57 -9.18
CA LEU A 266 -21.33 -8.45 -9.98
C LEU A 266 -21.39 -9.88 -9.40
N LEU A 267 -20.25 -10.44 -9.04
CA LEU A 267 -20.18 -11.76 -8.40
C LEU A 267 -20.89 -11.80 -7.04
N ARG A 268 -20.87 -10.69 -6.30
CA ARG A 268 -21.49 -10.61 -4.97
C ARG A 268 -23.01 -10.42 -5.03
N VAL A 269 -23.51 -9.68 -6.03
CA VAL A 269 -24.94 -9.36 -6.16
C VAL A 269 -25.72 -10.51 -6.83
N ASP A 270 -25.04 -11.56 -7.30
CA ASP A 270 -25.65 -12.79 -7.86
C ASP A 270 -26.66 -12.48 -8.99
N ILE A 271 -26.28 -11.61 -9.92
CA ILE A 271 -27.16 -11.12 -11.01
C ILE A 271 -27.51 -12.24 -12.03
N SER A 272 -26.83 -13.40 -11.98
CA SER A 272 -27.07 -14.47 -12.94
C SER A 272 -27.49 -15.76 -12.27
N ASP A 273 -28.68 -16.25 -12.64
CA ASP A 273 -29.19 -17.58 -12.30
C ASP A 273 -28.35 -18.74 -12.90
N GLU A 274 -27.44 -18.43 -13.84
CA GLU A 274 -26.51 -19.38 -14.47
C GLU A 274 -25.15 -19.40 -13.74
N ARG A 275 -25.17 -19.97 -12.56
CA ARG A 275 -24.14 -19.87 -11.52
C ARG A 275 -22.73 -20.33 -11.90
N GLU A 276 -22.56 -21.40 -12.65
CA GLU A 276 -21.22 -21.97 -12.89
C GLU A 276 -20.53 -21.36 -14.11
N ARG A 277 -21.23 -21.24 -15.21
CA ARG A 277 -20.66 -20.80 -16.49
C ARG A 277 -20.29 -19.32 -16.53
N SER A 278 -21.09 -18.49 -15.87
CA SER A 278 -20.80 -17.06 -15.77
C SER A 278 -19.62 -16.79 -14.84
N GLN A 279 -19.46 -17.54 -13.75
CA GLN A 279 -18.30 -17.39 -12.84
C GLN A 279 -16.97 -17.76 -13.51
N GLU A 280 -16.95 -18.78 -14.39
CA GLU A 280 -15.76 -19.13 -15.17
C GLU A 280 -15.38 -18.04 -16.17
N VAL A 281 -16.37 -17.46 -16.88
CA VAL A 281 -16.16 -16.37 -17.82
C VAL A 281 -15.63 -15.14 -17.10
N PHE A 282 -16.23 -14.72 -15.99
CA PHE A 282 -15.76 -13.58 -15.18
C PHE A 282 -14.35 -13.81 -14.65
N SER A 283 -14.06 -15.02 -14.14
CA SER A 283 -12.72 -15.39 -13.71
C SER A 283 -11.70 -15.25 -14.85
N GLY A 284 -12.03 -15.75 -16.03
CA GLY A 284 -11.19 -15.63 -17.22
C GLY A 284 -10.91 -14.18 -17.59
N VAL A 285 -11.94 -13.34 -17.62
CA VAL A 285 -11.80 -11.90 -17.93
C VAL A 285 -10.88 -11.20 -16.94
N ILE A 286 -11.05 -11.43 -15.64
CA ILE A 286 -10.20 -10.82 -14.60
C ILE A 286 -8.74 -11.29 -14.75
N VAL A 287 -8.50 -12.59 -14.94
CA VAL A 287 -7.16 -13.14 -15.15
C VAL A 287 -6.49 -12.51 -16.37
N VAL A 288 -7.20 -12.45 -17.50
CA VAL A 288 -6.68 -11.85 -18.75
C VAL A 288 -6.35 -10.37 -18.55
N ALA A 289 -7.23 -9.60 -17.87
CA ALA A 289 -7.00 -8.18 -17.62
C ALA A 289 -5.75 -7.95 -16.76
N HIS A 290 -5.56 -8.72 -15.68
CA HIS A 290 -4.39 -8.61 -14.83
C HIS A 290 -3.11 -9.11 -15.52
N ALA A 291 -3.18 -10.21 -16.26
CA ALA A 291 -2.04 -10.73 -17.02
C ALA A 291 -1.61 -9.72 -18.11
N ALA A 292 -2.56 -9.12 -18.83
CA ALA A 292 -2.28 -8.07 -19.79
C ALA A 292 -1.59 -6.85 -19.15
N MET A 293 -2.06 -6.41 -17.97
CA MET A 293 -1.42 -5.32 -17.24
C MET A 293 0.02 -5.67 -16.85
N ILE A 294 0.26 -6.87 -16.31
CA ILE A 294 1.61 -7.32 -15.92
C ILE A 294 2.53 -7.35 -17.15
N LEU A 295 2.07 -7.88 -18.28
CA LEU A 295 2.84 -7.91 -19.53
C LEU A 295 3.20 -6.50 -20.02
N VAL A 296 2.28 -5.56 -19.90
CA VAL A 296 2.53 -4.16 -20.24
C VAL A 296 3.60 -3.55 -19.32
N VAL A 297 3.48 -3.72 -18.00
CA VAL A 297 4.46 -3.22 -17.02
C VAL A 297 5.84 -3.82 -17.26
N VAL A 298 5.92 -5.14 -17.45
CA VAL A 298 7.19 -5.84 -17.73
C VAL A 298 7.75 -5.39 -19.07
N GLY A 299 6.91 -5.29 -20.11
CA GLY A 299 7.33 -4.84 -21.44
C GLY A 299 7.92 -3.43 -21.43
N GLN A 300 7.29 -2.51 -20.70
CA GLN A 300 7.82 -1.15 -20.54
C GLN A 300 9.09 -1.10 -19.70
N GLY A 301 9.17 -1.88 -18.63
CA GLY A 301 10.42 -2.01 -17.86
C GLY A 301 11.58 -2.50 -18.72
N LEU A 302 11.34 -3.47 -19.62
CA LEU A 302 12.33 -3.95 -20.56
C LEU A 302 12.72 -2.90 -21.61
N LEU A 303 11.76 -2.12 -22.15
CA LEU A 303 12.04 -1.05 -23.11
C LEU A 303 12.91 0.05 -22.47
N ILE A 304 12.62 0.46 -21.25
CA ILE A 304 13.44 1.42 -20.49
C ILE A 304 14.83 0.83 -20.23
N PHE A 305 14.94 -0.45 -19.87
CA PHE A 305 16.21 -1.13 -19.62
C PHE A 305 17.08 -1.24 -20.88
N VAL A 306 16.47 -1.44 -22.06
CA VAL A 306 17.16 -1.52 -23.37
C VAL A 306 17.49 -0.13 -23.92
N GLY A 307 17.04 0.97 -23.28
CA GLY A 307 17.34 2.34 -23.69
C GLY A 307 16.56 2.78 -24.96
N TRP A 308 15.43 2.20 -25.20
CA TRP A 308 14.47 2.67 -26.22
C TRP A 308 13.60 3.76 -25.59
N GLU A 309 14.00 5.02 -25.79
CA GLU A 309 13.17 6.20 -25.53
C GLU A 309 12.13 6.39 -26.64
#